data_5be3032d42ca62e4746de474ff469acc
#
_entry.id   5be3032d42ca62e4746de474ff469acc
#
_cell.length_a   1.000
_cell.length_b   1.000
_cell.length_c   1.000
_cell.angle_alpha   90.00
_cell.angle_beta   90.00
_cell.angle_gamma   90.00
#
_symmetry.space_group_name_H-M   'P 1'
#
loop_
_entity.id
_entity.type
_entity.pdbx_description
1 polymer ?
#
loop_
_entity_poly.entity_id
_entity_poly.type
_entity_poly.pdbx_seq_one_letter_code
_entity_poly.pdbx_strand_id
1 'polypeptide(L)'
;MRARIVVASAGLLMATGALLAAPAGRLAPKDIQALFFTGQPFTASTPANVKFKMVFSPEGTMTREPLAKTGSKSEGTWKLSQDGFCSTWKGSKQNCYRVQASGENKWAVIVSTQAVAYWSK
;
A
#
# COMPACT_ATOMS: atom_id res chain seq x y z
N MET A 1 0.61 7.12 -49.45
CA MET A 1 0.52 6.99 -48.76
C MET A 1 0.31 6.81 -48.04
N ARG A 2 0.39 6.89 -47.88
CA ARG A 2 0.17 6.76 -46.94
C ARG A 2 -0.10 6.54 -45.90
N ALA A 3 -0.04 6.54 -45.98
CA ALA A 3 -0.20 6.30 -44.84
C ALA A 3 -0.38 6.27 -44.02
N ARG A 4 -0.38 6.24 -44.09
CA ARG A 4 -0.61 6.21 -43.10
C ARG A 4 -0.79 6.08 -42.16
N ILE A 5 -0.81 6.10 -42.47
CA ILE A 5 -1.00 5.91 -41.42
C ILE A 5 -1.17 5.74 -40.52
N VAL A 6 -1.11 5.85 -40.74
CA VAL A 6 -1.26 5.57 -39.61
C VAL A 6 -1.41 5.39 -38.74
N VAL A 7 -1.38 5.51 -38.94
CA VAL A 7 -1.45 5.22 -37.87
C VAL A 7 -1.62 5.08 -37.07
N ALA A 8 -1.52 5.13 -37.24
CA ALA A 8 -1.63 4.87 -36.26
C ALA A 8 -1.75 4.75 -35.57
N SER A 9 -1.74 4.81 -35.73
CA SER A 9 -1.80 4.56 -34.77
C SER A 9 -1.95 4.43 -33.98
N ALA A 10 -1.87 4.55 -34.06
CA ALA A 10 -1.98 4.31 -33.01
C ALA A 10 -2.06 4.24 -32.21
N GLY A 11 -2.13 4.25 -32.24
CA GLY A 11 -2.13 4.05 -31.16
C GLY A 11 -2.24 4.15 -30.47
N LEU A 12 -2.26 4.33 -30.46
CA LEU A 12 -2.43 4.36 -29.53
C LEU A 12 -2.53 4.25 -28.75
N LEU A 13 -2.53 4.32 -28.83
CA LEU A 13 -2.76 4.18 -27.85
C LEU A 13 -2.83 3.88 -27.06
N MET A 14 -2.87 3.85 -27.17
CA MET A 14 -2.97 3.62 -26.25
C MET A 14 -3.07 3.43 -25.47
N ALA A 15 -3.05 3.55 -25.46
CA ALA A 15 -3.10 3.42 -24.47
C ALA A 15 -3.50 3.24 -23.89
N THR A 16 -3.59 3.31 -23.81
CA THR A 16 -3.81 3.27 -23.06
C THR A 16 -4.25 2.89 -22.31
N GLY A 17 -4.36 2.76 -22.21
CA GLY A 17 -4.58 2.43 -21.41
C GLY A 17 -4.91 2.31 -20.41
N ALA A 18 -4.88 2.17 -20.08
CA ALA A 18 -5.30 2.11 -19.02
C ALA A 18 -5.22 2.87 -18.14
N LEU A 19 -5.29 3.25 -18.33
CA LEU A 19 -5.31 3.84 -17.59
C LEU A 19 -6.08 4.21 -16.93
N LEU A 20 -6.45 4.20 -16.71
CA LEU A 20 -7.28 4.58 -16.31
C LEU A 20 -7.84 4.36 -15.16
N ALA A 21 -7.79 3.75 -14.71
CA ALA A 21 -8.54 3.31 -13.69
C ALA A 21 -8.26 3.89 -12.36
N ALA A 22 -7.19 3.55 -11.71
CA ALA A 22 -6.90 4.06 -10.39
C ALA A 22 -6.29 5.45 -10.45
N PRO A 23 -6.51 6.30 -9.44
CA PRO A 23 -5.74 7.53 -9.31
C PRO A 23 -4.26 7.23 -9.33
N ALA A 24 -3.49 8.19 -9.82
CA ALA A 24 -2.06 8.04 -9.91
C ALA A 24 -1.46 7.69 -8.56
N GLY A 25 -0.63 6.67 -8.52
CA GLY A 25 0.07 6.26 -7.32
C GLY A 25 -0.70 5.36 -6.37
N ARG A 26 -2.02 5.22 -6.57
CA ARG A 26 -2.80 4.33 -5.70
C ARG A 26 -2.51 2.87 -6.06
N LEU A 27 -2.24 2.07 -5.04
CA LEU A 27 -1.99 0.66 -5.24
C LEU A 27 -3.28 -0.13 -5.22
N ALA A 28 -3.45 -1.03 -6.19
CA ALA A 28 -4.52 -2.02 -6.13
C ALA A 28 -4.26 -2.97 -4.96
N PRO A 29 -5.31 -3.59 -4.39
CA PRO A 29 -5.11 -4.51 -3.26
C PRO A 29 -4.08 -5.60 -3.53
N LYS A 30 -4.08 -6.20 -4.71
CA LYS A 30 -3.11 -7.26 -5.03
C LYS A 30 -1.67 -6.73 -5.08
N ASP A 31 -1.50 -5.46 -5.42
CA ASP A 31 -0.17 -4.86 -5.46
C ASP A 31 0.32 -4.55 -4.05
N ILE A 32 -0.58 -4.14 -3.16
CA ILE A 32 -0.24 -3.99 -1.75
C ILE A 32 0.24 -5.33 -1.20
N GLN A 33 -0.49 -6.39 -1.50
CA GLN A 33 -0.12 -7.72 -1.02
C GLN A 33 1.23 -8.15 -1.57
N ALA A 34 1.46 -7.94 -2.86
CA ALA A 34 2.72 -8.35 -3.49
C ALA A 34 3.92 -7.58 -2.94
N LEU A 35 3.74 -6.31 -2.61
CA LEU A 35 4.83 -5.48 -2.12
C LEU A 35 5.09 -5.64 -0.63
N PHE A 36 4.03 -5.78 0.17
CA PHE A 36 4.17 -5.64 1.62
C PHE A 36 3.78 -6.88 2.42
N PHE A 37 2.90 -7.74 1.89
CA PHE A 37 2.36 -8.84 2.68
C PHE A 37 3.05 -10.15 2.32
N THR A 38 4.38 -10.12 2.36
CA THR A 38 5.23 -11.22 1.90
C THR A 38 5.94 -11.93 3.04
N GLY A 39 5.78 -11.46 4.28
CA GLY A 39 6.54 -11.96 5.41
C GLY A 39 7.85 -11.24 5.61
N GLN A 40 8.23 -10.34 4.70
CA GLN A 40 9.45 -9.55 4.85
C GLN A 40 9.16 -8.28 5.62
N PRO A 41 10.08 -7.83 6.47
CA PRO A 41 9.86 -6.62 7.25
C PRO A 41 9.92 -5.36 6.40
N PHE A 42 9.17 -4.37 6.81
CA PHE A 42 9.28 -3.01 6.27
C PHE A 42 9.06 -2.03 7.43
N THR A 43 9.32 -0.76 7.17
CA THR A 43 9.23 0.27 8.21
C THR A 43 7.96 1.07 8.03
N ALA A 44 7.27 1.34 9.13
CA ALA A 44 6.14 2.27 9.17
C ALA A 44 6.49 3.41 10.11
N SER A 45 6.02 4.60 9.76
CA SER A 45 6.14 5.75 10.67
C SER A 45 4.79 6.45 10.77
N THR A 46 4.49 6.96 11.97
CA THR A 46 3.30 7.75 12.18
C THR A 46 3.56 9.19 11.74
N PRO A 47 2.53 10.04 11.62
CA PRO A 47 2.75 11.46 11.34
C PRO A 47 3.64 12.13 12.39
N ALA A 48 3.64 11.62 13.61
CA ALA A 48 4.52 12.13 14.67
C ALA A 48 5.92 11.53 14.61
N ASN A 49 6.22 10.78 13.52
CA ASN A 49 7.53 10.18 13.27
C ASN A 49 7.93 9.11 14.29
N VAL A 50 6.95 8.41 14.84
CA VAL A 50 7.20 7.20 15.63
C VAL A 50 7.30 6.03 14.67
N LYS A 51 8.40 5.27 14.76
CA LYS A 51 8.72 4.26 13.76
C LYS A 51 8.55 2.85 14.30
N PHE A 52 8.11 1.97 13.41
CA PHE A 52 7.85 0.56 13.72
C PHE A 52 8.42 -0.34 12.63
N LYS A 53 8.85 -1.52 13.05
CA LYS A 53 9.10 -2.61 12.11
C LYS A 53 7.80 -3.38 11.94
N MET A 54 7.36 -3.54 10.70
CA MET A 54 6.13 -4.23 10.36
C MET A 54 6.45 -5.51 9.63
N VAL A 55 5.70 -6.57 9.96
CA VAL A 55 5.76 -7.83 9.20
C VAL A 55 4.33 -8.29 8.99
N PHE A 56 3.95 -8.42 7.71
CA PHE A 56 2.65 -8.95 7.32
C PHE A 56 2.89 -10.27 6.60
N SER A 57 2.36 -11.35 7.13
CA SER A 57 2.56 -12.67 6.54
C SER A 57 1.52 -12.93 5.46
N PRO A 58 1.84 -13.76 4.46
CA PRO A 58 0.86 -14.13 3.44
C PRO A 58 -0.37 -14.85 4.01
N GLU A 59 -0.26 -15.44 5.20
CA GLU A 59 -1.36 -16.17 5.82
C GLU A 59 -2.41 -15.28 6.47
N GLY A 60 -2.19 -13.97 6.53
CA GLY A 60 -3.17 -13.05 7.09
C GLY A 60 -2.87 -12.57 8.49
N THR A 61 -1.68 -12.84 8.99
CA THR A 61 -1.24 -12.32 10.30
C THR A 61 -0.31 -11.15 10.11
N MET A 62 -0.17 -10.34 11.14
CA MET A 62 0.72 -9.19 11.08
C MET A 62 1.26 -8.88 12.46
N THR A 63 2.44 -8.27 12.49
CA THR A 63 3.06 -7.81 13.74
C THR A 63 3.63 -6.43 13.51
N ARG A 64 3.75 -5.67 14.58
CA ARG A 64 4.51 -4.44 14.57
C ARG A 64 5.30 -4.35 15.86
N GLU A 65 6.47 -3.75 15.74
CA GLU A 65 7.39 -3.65 16.85
C GLU A 65 8.02 -2.26 16.82
N PRO A 66 7.93 -1.48 17.90
CA PRO A 66 8.58 -0.16 17.91
C PRO A 66 10.08 -0.31 17.67
N LEU A 67 10.65 0.59 16.87
CA LEU A 67 12.10 0.61 16.68
C LEU A 67 12.81 1.12 17.92
N ALA A 68 12.14 1.94 18.73
CA ALA A 68 12.68 2.34 20.01
C ALA A 68 12.76 1.13 20.94
N LYS A 69 13.70 1.17 21.88
CA LYS A 69 13.92 0.03 22.79
C LYS A 69 12.76 -0.19 23.74
N THR A 70 11.96 0.85 23.97
CA THR A 70 10.79 0.73 24.84
C THR A 70 9.56 0.49 23.99
N GLY A 71 8.60 -0.22 24.53
CA GLY A 71 7.37 -0.52 23.84
C GLY A 71 7.24 -1.99 23.54
N SER A 72 6.01 -2.42 23.34
CA SER A 72 5.68 -3.82 23.17
C SER A 72 5.36 -4.13 21.72
N LYS A 73 5.64 -5.37 21.34
CA LYS A 73 5.23 -5.89 20.05
C LYS A 73 3.71 -6.09 20.05
N SER A 74 3.07 -5.72 18.94
CA SER A 74 1.65 -5.92 18.75
C SER A 74 1.41 -6.94 17.66
N GLU A 75 0.29 -7.66 17.77
CA GLU A 75 -0.09 -8.67 16.80
C GLU A 75 -1.51 -8.40 16.30
N GLY A 76 -1.78 -8.83 15.09
CA GLY A 76 -3.09 -8.67 14.51
C GLY A 76 -3.26 -9.50 13.26
N THR A 77 -4.33 -9.20 12.54
CA THR A 77 -4.68 -9.88 11.29
C THR A 77 -4.99 -8.86 10.23
N TRP A 78 -4.82 -9.25 8.97
CA TRP A 78 -5.15 -8.39 7.85
C TRP A 78 -5.94 -9.17 6.81
N LYS A 79 -6.66 -8.43 5.97
CA LYS A 79 -7.29 -8.99 4.78
C LYS A 79 -7.36 -7.91 3.73
N LEU A 80 -7.46 -8.29 2.47
CA LEU A 80 -7.63 -7.32 1.40
C LEU A 80 -9.07 -6.83 1.40
N SER A 81 -9.24 -5.60 0.95
CA SER A 81 -10.55 -4.99 0.76
C SER A 81 -10.67 -4.55 -0.69
N GLN A 82 -11.83 -3.98 -1.04
CA GLN A 82 -12.06 -3.54 -2.40
C GLN A 82 -11.06 -2.47 -2.83
N ASP A 83 -10.68 -1.58 -1.93
CA ASP A 83 -9.82 -0.44 -2.26
C ASP A 83 -8.42 -0.52 -1.65
N GLY A 84 -8.14 -1.53 -0.87
CA GLY A 84 -6.87 -1.61 -0.18
C GLY A 84 -6.83 -2.80 0.75
N PHE A 85 -6.69 -2.55 2.03
CA PHE A 85 -6.65 -3.64 3.02
C PHE A 85 -7.30 -3.18 4.32
N CYS A 86 -7.70 -4.14 5.12
CA CYS A 86 -8.21 -3.90 6.46
C CYS A 86 -7.33 -4.65 7.46
N SER A 87 -7.12 -4.05 8.61
CA SER A 87 -6.33 -4.69 9.66
C SER A 87 -7.05 -4.57 11.00
N THR A 88 -6.81 -5.57 11.85
CA THR A 88 -7.36 -5.61 13.19
C THR A 88 -6.24 -5.97 14.14
N TRP A 89 -5.81 -5.01 14.95
CA TRP A 89 -4.86 -5.28 16.01
C TRP A 89 -5.58 -5.95 17.17
N LYS A 90 -4.89 -6.87 17.83
CA LYS A 90 -5.47 -7.58 18.97
C LYS A 90 -5.98 -6.58 20.00
N GLY A 91 -7.25 -6.70 20.36
CA GLY A 91 -7.88 -5.77 21.31
C GLY A 91 -8.43 -4.51 20.71
N SER A 92 -8.37 -4.35 19.38
CA SER A 92 -8.82 -3.14 18.71
C SER A 92 -9.85 -3.46 17.64
N LYS A 93 -10.47 -2.43 17.11
CA LYS A 93 -11.44 -2.57 16.02
C LYS A 93 -10.73 -2.68 14.69
N GLN A 94 -11.43 -3.25 13.71
CA GLN A 94 -10.95 -3.29 12.35
C GLN A 94 -10.93 -1.89 11.74
N ASN A 95 -9.85 -1.58 11.06
CA ASN A 95 -9.74 -0.37 10.25
C ASN A 95 -9.30 -0.73 8.84
N CYS A 96 -9.80 0.02 7.88
CA CYS A 96 -9.48 -0.23 6.46
C CYS A 96 -8.77 0.96 5.87
N TYR A 97 -7.83 0.69 4.96
CA TYR A 97 -6.90 1.69 4.46
C TYR A 97 -6.71 1.55 2.97
N ARG A 98 -6.34 2.65 2.34
CA ARG A 98 -5.77 2.68 1.01
C ARG A 98 -4.27 2.94 1.12
N VAL A 99 -3.51 2.55 0.12
CA VAL A 99 -2.08 2.79 0.07
C VAL A 99 -1.76 3.51 -1.23
N GLN A 100 -0.94 4.53 -1.14
CA GLN A 100 -0.64 5.39 -2.28
C GLN A 100 0.85 5.73 -2.28
N ALA A 101 1.47 5.68 -3.46
CA ALA A 101 2.88 6.07 -3.58
C ALA A 101 3.04 7.52 -3.13
N SER A 102 4.09 7.79 -2.36
CA SER A 102 4.31 9.09 -1.75
C SER A 102 5.75 9.57 -1.91
N GLY A 103 6.51 8.93 -2.78
CA GLY A 103 7.90 9.25 -3.01
C GLY A 103 8.64 7.99 -3.37
N GLU A 104 9.94 8.11 -3.53
CA GLU A 104 10.76 6.96 -3.86
C GLU A 104 10.83 6.02 -2.66
N ASN A 105 10.42 4.77 -2.86
CA ASN A 105 10.42 3.75 -1.81
C ASN A 105 9.60 4.15 -0.59
N LYS A 106 8.57 4.96 -0.79
CA LYS A 106 7.75 5.49 0.28
C LYS A 106 6.29 5.49 -0.14
N TRP A 107 5.41 5.10 0.78
CA TRP A 107 3.96 5.02 0.53
C TRP A 107 3.21 5.61 1.71
N ALA A 108 2.09 6.27 1.40
CA ALA A 108 1.18 6.78 2.42
C ALA A 108 0.06 5.78 2.62
N VAL A 109 -0.28 5.53 3.88
CA VAL A 109 -1.42 4.71 4.28
C VAL A 109 -2.52 5.67 4.68
N ILE A 110 -3.66 5.57 4.04
CA ILE A 110 -4.66 6.63 4.04
C ILE A 110 -6.01 6.12 4.53
N VAL A 111 -6.62 6.88 5.43
CA VAL A 111 -8.01 6.71 5.84
C VAL A 111 -8.73 7.99 5.43
N SER A 112 -9.82 7.86 4.68
CA SER A 112 -10.51 9.01 4.09
C SER A 112 -9.54 9.82 3.24
N THR A 113 -9.19 11.02 3.68
CA THR A 113 -8.25 11.87 2.95
C THR A 113 -6.95 12.10 3.70
N GLN A 114 -6.75 11.40 4.84
CA GLN A 114 -5.60 11.65 5.70
C GLN A 114 -4.64 10.48 5.71
N ALA A 115 -3.36 10.80 5.61
CA ALA A 115 -2.31 9.81 5.82
C ALA A 115 -2.19 9.57 7.32
N VAL A 116 -2.35 8.30 7.72
CA VAL A 116 -2.23 7.91 9.13
C VAL A 116 -0.89 7.22 9.39
N ALA A 117 -0.18 6.85 8.34
CA ALA A 117 1.14 6.24 8.45
C ALA A 117 1.84 6.37 7.11
N TYR A 118 3.16 6.21 7.14
CA TYR A 118 3.97 6.11 5.93
C TYR A 118 4.78 4.84 6.01
N TRP A 119 4.76 4.07 4.94
CA TRP A 119 5.54 2.84 4.82
C TRP A 119 6.74 3.08 3.93
N SER A 120 7.85 2.44 4.24
CA SER A 120 9.06 2.51 3.44
C SER A 120 9.76 1.17 3.39
N LYS A 121 10.52 0.98 2.31
CA LYS A 121 11.28 -0.26 2.10
C LYS A 121 12.69 0.06 1.66
#